data_0dd888db668b9f221529cf27c4e5d47e
#
_entry.id   0dd888db668b9f221529cf27c4e5d47e
#
_cell.length_a   1.000
_cell.length_b   1.000
_cell.length_c   1.000
_cell.angle_alpha   90.00
_cell.angle_beta   90.00
_cell.angle_gamma   90.00
#
_symmetry.space_group_name_H-M   'P 1'
#
loop_
_entity.id
_entity.type
_entity.pdbx_description
1 polymer ?
#
loop_
_entity_poly.entity_id
_entity_poly.type
_entity_poly.pdbx_seq_one_letter_code
_entity_poly.pdbx_strand_id
1 'polypeptide(L)'
;MHPQPPRRTTHAYGTPKNRLVYDRWGRFGRPVVLLHGLFYDRTMWWPVAAELGDSCAAIAVDLPGHGDSAARDDYDVTQLAEDLAVLINGLALHRAPVIVGHAESARLAETFAAAYATQAVLTFEDMPAEPPETARELDTGDLSGVPELYRQFAVARHDDALLAGYRSWFGPPAHSEPRPDAMPLRLSAAGGAQTRLGGRFPHLCDAASFAELLRTLR
;
A
#
# COMPACT_ATOMS: atom_id res chain seq x y z
N MET A 1 6.56 15.58 -29.77
CA MET A 1 5.32 15.40 -28.98
C MET A 1 5.78 14.97 -27.59
N HIS A 2 5.66 15.83 -26.58
CA HIS A 2 5.96 15.45 -25.21
C HIS A 2 4.83 14.51 -24.75
N PRO A 3 5.15 13.30 -24.23
CA PRO A 3 4.13 12.45 -23.65
C PRO A 3 3.44 13.22 -22.51
N GLN A 4 2.12 13.31 -22.55
CA GLN A 4 1.40 13.89 -21.42
C GLN A 4 1.58 12.94 -20.23
N PRO A 5 1.81 13.47 -19.01
CA PRO A 5 1.87 12.61 -17.83
C PRO A 5 0.55 11.84 -17.68
N PRO A 6 0.62 10.60 -17.19
CA PRO A 6 -0.57 9.77 -17.01
C PRO A 6 -1.56 10.51 -16.11
N ARG A 7 -2.81 10.56 -16.53
CA ARG A 7 -3.86 11.24 -15.78
C ARG A 7 -4.28 10.37 -14.61
N ARG A 8 -4.17 10.91 -13.41
CA ARG A 8 -4.80 10.35 -12.22
C ARG A 8 -6.31 10.51 -12.33
N THR A 9 -7.03 9.44 -12.01
CA THR A 9 -8.49 9.46 -11.85
C THR A 9 -8.84 8.86 -10.49
N THR A 10 -9.77 9.50 -9.76
CA THR A 10 -10.25 9.03 -8.46
C THR A 10 -11.56 8.30 -8.65
N HIS A 11 -11.68 7.16 -8.00
CA HIS A 11 -12.81 6.25 -8.08
C HIS A 11 -13.27 5.82 -6.69
N ALA A 12 -14.52 5.39 -6.59
CA ALA A 12 -15.05 4.76 -5.39
C ALA A 12 -15.63 3.39 -5.76
N TYR A 13 -15.45 2.42 -4.90
CA TYR A 13 -15.95 1.07 -5.02
C TYR A 13 -16.66 0.62 -3.74
N GLY A 14 -17.73 -0.15 -3.88
CA GLY A 14 -18.51 -0.66 -2.76
C GLY A 14 -19.77 0.15 -2.48
N THR A 15 -20.43 -0.17 -1.35
CA THR A 15 -21.61 0.53 -0.84
C THR A 15 -21.18 1.71 0.04
N PRO A 16 -22.08 2.64 0.40
CA PRO A 16 -21.73 3.75 1.30
C PRO A 16 -21.10 3.33 2.62
N LYS A 17 -21.42 2.13 3.16
CA LYS A 17 -20.91 1.63 4.43
C LYS A 17 -19.53 0.96 4.34
N ASN A 18 -19.18 0.43 3.16
CA ASN A 18 -17.89 -0.24 2.95
C ASN A 18 -17.14 0.34 1.73
N ARG A 19 -17.40 1.61 1.42
CA ARG A 19 -16.79 2.30 0.29
C ARG A 19 -15.28 2.38 0.45
N LEU A 20 -14.57 1.87 -0.55
CA LEU A 20 -13.14 2.10 -0.75
C LEU A 20 -12.96 3.16 -1.83
N VAL A 21 -12.12 4.14 -1.56
CA VAL A 21 -11.71 5.16 -2.54
C VAL A 21 -10.30 4.85 -2.99
N TYR A 22 -10.05 4.99 -4.26
CA TYR A 22 -8.74 4.76 -4.84
C TYR A 22 -8.44 5.71 -5.98
N ASP A 23 -7.18 6.00 -6.16
CA ASP A 23 -6.66 6.69 -7.34
C ASP A 23 -6.06 5.68 -8.31
N ARG A 24 -6.27 5.93 -9.60
CA ARG A 24 -5.74 5.09 -10.68
C ARG A 24 -4.92 5.93 -11.65
N TRP A 25 -3.74 5.41 -11.99
CA TRP A 25 -2.90 5.83 -13.11
C TRP A 25 -2.75 4.67 -14.10
N GLY A 26 -2.69 5.00 -15.38
CA GLY A 26 -2.66 3.97 -16.41
C GLY A 26 -3.99 3.22 -16.57
N ARG A 27 -4.29 2.87 -17.82
CA ARG A 27 -5.56 2.20 -18.16
C ARG A 27 -5.40 0.71 -18.38
N PHE A 28 -4.18 0.26 -18.66
CA PHE A 28 -3.88 -1.08 -19.13
C PHE A 28 -2.69 -1.66 -18.39
N GLY A 29 -2.41 -2.92 -18.65
CA GLY A 29 -1.27 -3.61 -18.06
C GLY A 29 -1.60 -4.33 -16.76
N ARG A 30 -0.56 -4.71 -16.01
CA ARG A 30 -0.73 -5.40 -14.74
C ARG A 30 -1.17 -4.42 -13.66
N PRO A 31 -2.14 -4.78 -12.79
CA PRO A 31 -2.43 -3.99 -11.60
C PRO A 31 -1.24 -3.94 -10.66
N VAL A 32 -0.88 -2.76 -10.18
CA VAL A 32 0.04 -2.55 -9.07
C VAL A 32 -0.76 -1.85 -7.97
N VAL A 33 -1.13 -2.60 -6.95
CA VAL A 33 -1.96 -2.12 -5.84
C VAL A 33 -1.07 -1.62 -4.73
N LEU A 34 -1.27 -0.38 -4.32
CA LEU A 34 -0.43 0.36 -3.40
C LEU A 34 -1.24 0.65 -2.12
N LEU A 35 -0.83 0.02 -1.01
CA LEU A 35 -1.51 0.08 0.29
C LEU A 35 -0.65 0.89 1.27
N HIS A 36 -1.21 1.98 1.78
CA HIS A 36 -0.53 2.87 2.73
C HIS A 36 -0.50 2.28 4.15
N GLY A 37 0.41 2.74 4.99
CA GLY A 37 0.45 2.39 6.41
C GLY A 37 -0.65 3.09 7.21
N LEU A 38 -0.86 2.64 8.45
CA LEU A 38 -1.83 3.24 9.37
C LEU A 38 -1.52 4.73 9.56
N PHE A 39 -2.57 5.56 9.59
CA PHE A 39 -2.55 7.02 9.69
C PHE A 39 -2.10 7.80 8.45
N TYR A 40 -1.77 7.12 7.35
CA TYR A 40 -1.54 7.74 6.05
C TYR A 40 -2.76 7.58 5.14
N ASP A 41 -2.66 8.02 3.90
CA ASP A 41 -3.68 7.83 2.88
C ASP A 41 -3.04 7.55 1.50
N ARG A 42 -3.87 7.30 0.50
CA ARG A 42 -3.44 6.95 -0.86
C ARG A 42 -2.50 7.98 -1.49
N THR A 43 -2.49 9.23 -0.99
CA THR A 43 -1.68 10.30 -1.59
C THR A 43 -0.18 10.07 -1.42
N MET A 44 0.24 9.30 -0.41
CA MET A 44 1.64 8.95 -0.22
C MET A 44 2.25 8.20 -1.42
N TRP A 45 1.40 7.59 -2.23
CA TRP A 45 1.81 6.84 -3.42
C TRP A 45 1.86 7.66 -4.70
N TRP A 46 1.38 8.90 -4.69
CA TRP A 46 1.32 9.73 -5.89
C TRP A 46 2.66 9.90 -6.61
N PRO A 47 3.79 10.14 -5.93
CA PRO A 47 5.08 10.24 -6.60
C PRO A 47 5.45 8.97 -7.37
N VAL A 48 5.34 7.81 -6.73
CA VAL A 48 5.64 6.52 -7.37
C VAL A 48 4.67 6.20 -8.50
N ALA A 49 3.37 6.42 -8.28
CA ALA A 49 2.36 6.14 -9.30
C ALA A 49 2.52 7.01 -10.56
N ALA A 50 2.95 8.26 -10.38
CA ALA A 50 3.28 9.14 -11.49
C ALA A 50 4.51 8.63 -12.29
N GLU A 51 5.54 8.14 -11.59
CA GLU A 51 6.72 7.55 -12.21
C GLU A 51 6.40 6.24 -12.96
N LEU A 52 5.51 5.41 -12.44
CA LEU A 52 5.08 4.17 -13.11
C LEU A 52 4.43 4.46 -14.48
N GLY A 53 3.73 5.58 -14.59
CA GLY A 53 3.16 6.04 -15.85
C GLY A 53 2.16 5.06 -16.45
N ASP A 54 2.17 4.95 -17.78
CA ASP A 54 1.30 4.03 -18.53
C ASP A 54 1.87 2.61 -18.64
N SER A 55 2.96 2.31 -17.95
CA SER A 55 3.61 1.00 -18.01
C SER A 55 2.81 -0.09 -17.31
N CYS A 56 1.93 0.29 -16.39
CA CYS A 56 1.02 -0.59 -15.62
C CYS A 56 -0.21 0.21 -15.19
N ALA A 57 -1.17 -0.46 -14.56
CA ALA A 57 -2.27 0.21 -13.87
C ALA A 57 -1.94 0.34 -12.39
N ALA A 58 -1.42 1.49 -11.96
CA ALA A 58 -1.17 1.77 -10.55
C ALA A 58 -2.48 2.16 -9.85
N ILE A 59 -2.75 1.51 -8.73
CA ILE A 59 -3.99 1.63 -7.94
C ILE A 59 -3.61 1.95 -6.50
N ALA A 60 -3.68 3.21 -6.10
CA ALA A 60 -3.45 3.61 -4.71
C ALA A 60 -4.77 3.66 -3.95
N VAL A 61 -4.92 2.86 -2.91
CA VAL A 61 -6.19 2.65 -2.20
C VAL A 61 -6.13 3.32 -0.83
N ASP A 62 -7.18 4.06 -0.46
CA ASP A 62 -7.41 4.40 0.93
C ASP A 62 -7.98 3.20 1.67
N LEU A 63 -7.32 2.77 2.72
CA LEU A 63 -7.84 1.76 3.64
C LEU A 63 -9.09 2.30 4.37
N PRO A 64 -9.99 1.44 4.87
CA PRO A 64 -11.16 1.88 5.61
C PRO A 64 -10.82 2.85 6.75
N GLY A 65 -11.61 3.91 6.90
CA GLY A 65 -11.38 4.96 7.90
C GLY A 65 -10.25 5.95 7.58
N HIS A 66 -9.54 5.76 6.46
CA HIS A 66 -8.50 6.67 5.99
C HIS A 66 -8.96 7.45 4.75
N GLY A 67 -8.38 8.62 4.55
CA GLY A 67 -8.64 9.46 3.38
C GLY A 67 -10.13 9.68 3.14
N ASP A 68 -10.60 9.26 1.96
CA ASP A 68 -12.01 9.37 1.57
C ASP A 68 -12.78 8.03 1.67
N SER A 69 -12.13 6.95 2.13
CA SER A 69 -12.78 5.65 2.36
C SER A 69 -13.65 5.66 3.61
N ALA A 70 -14.75 4.90 3.57
CA ALA A 70 -15.66 4.83 4.70
C ALA A 70 -14.99 4.14 5.90
N ALA A 71 -15.24 4.66 7.10
CA ALA A 71 -14.94 3.92 8.33
C ALA A 71 -15.88 2.70 8.43
N ARG A 72 -15.43 1.67 9.15
CA ARG A 72 -16.18 0.43 9.35
C ARG A 72 -16.31 0.09 10.82
N ASP A 73 -17.27 -0.76 11.12
CA ASP A 73 -17.43 -1.33 12.47
C ASP A 73 -16.41 -2.44 12.75
N ASP A 74 -15.90 -3.07 11.68
CA ASP A 74 -14.91 -4.14 11.73
C ASP A 74 -13.82 -3.92 10.66
N TYR A 75 -12.58 -4.12 11.06
CA TYR A 75 -11.39 -3.97 10.23
C TYR A 75 -10.68 -5.32 10.02
N ASP A 76 -11.45 -6.42 9.95
CA ASP A 76 -10.91 -7.76 9.72
C ASP A 76 -10.10 -7.79 8.41
N VAL A 77 -8.87 -8.26 8.51
CA VAL A 77 -7.91 -8.27 7.40
C VAL A 77 -8.34 -9.22 6.29
N THR A 78 -9.02 -10.33 6.62
CA THR A 78 -9.49 -11.30 5.64
C THR A 78 -10.63 -10.71 4.82
N GLN A 79 -11.58 -10.05 5.49
CA GLN A 79 -12.67 -9.37 4.81
C GLN A 79 -12.15 -8.22 3.91
N LEU A 80 -11.13 -7.49 4.36
CA LEU A 80 -10.52 -6.48 3.52
C LEU A 80 -9.80 -7.06 2.30
N ALA A 81 -9.16 -8.22 2.45
CA ALA A 81 -8.54 -8.92 1.32
C ALA A 81 -9.58 -9.36 0.29
N GLU A 82 -10.77 -9.80 0.73
CA GLU A 82 -11.89 -10.11 -0.16
C GLU A 82 -12.39 -8.87 -0.90
N ASP A 83 -12.63 -7.77 -0.20
CA ASP A 83 -13.07 -6.51 -0.80
C ASP A 83 -12.06 -5.99 -1.83
N LEU A 84 -10.77 -6.11 -1.53
CA LEU A 84 -9.70 -5.74 -2.44
C LEU A 84 -9.68 -6.64 -3.69
N ALA A 85 -9.92 -7.94 -3.52
CA ALA A 85 -10.02 -8.88 -4.64
C ALA A 85 -11.20 -8.55 -5.55
N VAL A 86 -12.35 -8.19 -4.98
CA VAL A 86 -13.54 -7.78 -5.75
C VAL A 86 -13.27 -6.46 -6.48
N LEU A 87 -12.62 -5.49 -5.82
CA LEU A 87 -12.20 -4.24 -6.47
C LEU A 87 -11.27 -4.53 -7.66
N ILE A 88 -10.22 -5.33 -7.47
CA ILE A 88 -9.24 -5.64 -8.52
C ILE A 88 -9.93 -6.37 -9.70
N ASN A 89 -10.81 -7.31 -9.44
CA ASN A 89 -11.59 -7.98 -10.47
C ASN A 89 -12.48 -7.00 -11.26
N GLY A 90 -13.07 -6.02 -10.59
CA GLY A 90 -13.86 -4.95 -11.20
C GLY A 90 -13.06 -4.04 -12.14
N LEU A 91 -11.74 -3.99 -12.03
CA LEU A 91 -10.87 -3.23 -12.95
C LEU A 91 -10.73 -3.88 -14.33
N ALA A 92 -11.16 -5.13 -14.50
CA ALA A 92 -11.13 -5.91 -15.75
C ALA A 92 -9.73 -5.96 -16.41
N LEU A 93 -8.67 -5.99 -15.63
CA LEU A 93 -7.29 -6.02 -16.13
C LEU A 93 -6.78 -7.44 -16.42
N HIS A 94 -7.49 -8.47 -15.94
CA HIS A 94 -7.27 -9.91 -16.19
C HIS A 94 -5.82 -10.40 -15.98
N ARG A 95 -5.11 -9.79 -15.06
CA ARG A 95 -3.73 -10.15 -14.69
C ARG A 95 -3.61 -10.17 -13.17
N ALA A 96 -2.85 -11.14 -12.65
CA ALA A 96 -2.52 -11.20 -11.24
C ALA A 96 -1.79 -9.90 -10.81
N PRO A 97 -2.21 -9.24 -9.72
CA PRO A 97 -1.63 -7.96 -9.30
C PRO A 97 -0.24 -8.13 -8.67
N VAL A 98 0.51 -7.04 -8.66
CA VAL A 98 1.57 -6.81 -7.67
C VAL A 98 0.93 -6.06 -6.52
N ILE A 99 1.09 -6.56 -5.29
CA ILE A 99 0.58 -5.89 -4.08
C ILE A 99 1.74 -5.30 -3.31
N VAL A 100 1.64 -4.02 -2.98
CA VAL A 100 2.64 -3.29 -2.20
C VAL A 100 2.02 -2.87 -0.89
N GLY A 101 2.58 -3.31 0.23
CA GLY A 101 2.14 -2.96 1.59
C GLY A 101 3.20 -2.16 2.33
N HIS A 102 2.85 -0.97 2.80
CA HIS A 102 3.67 -0.14 3.67
C HIS A 102 3.29 -0.37 5.13
N ALA A 103 4.27 -0.68 5.98
CA ALA A 103 4.08 -0.86 7.41
C ALA A 103 2.92 -1.84 7.72
N GLU A 104 1.92 -1.42 8.47
CA GLU A 104 0.79 -2.26 8.92
C GLU A 104 0.03 -2.91 7.76
N SER A 105 -0.02 -2.28 6.59
CA SER A 105 -0.68 -2.88 5.42
C SER A 105 0.09 -4.04 4.79
N ALA A 106 1.32 -4.32 5.25
CA ALA A 106 2.01 -5.57 4.92
C ALA A 106 1.14 -6.79 5.28
N ARG A 107 0.41 -6.71 6.40
CA ARG A 107 -0.54 -7.75 6.84
C ARG A 107 -1.62 -8.03 5.80
N LEU A 108 -2.23 -6.96 5.26
CA LEU A 108 -3.24 -7.10 4.22
C LEU A 108 -2.64 -7.65 2.92
N ALA A 109 -1.46 -7.18 2.53
CA ALA A 109 -0.77 -7.65 1.34
C ALA A 109 -0.46 -9.15 1.40
N GLU A 110 0.04 -9.63 2.54
CA GLU A 110 0.32 -11.04 2.79
C GLU A 110 -0.97 -11.88 2.84
N THR A 111 -2.02 -11.41 3.54
CA THR A 111 -3.32 -12.09 3.61
C THR A 111 -3.95 -12.21 2.22
N PHE A 112 -3.89 -11.15 1.42
CA PHE A 112 -4.36 -11.18 0.03
C PHE A 112 -3.61 -12.24 -0.78
N ALA A 113 -2.28 -12.26 -0.72
CA ALA A 113 -1.47 -13.20 -1.49
C ALA A 113 -1.65 -14.66 -1.06
N ALA A 114 -2.01 -14.92 0.20
CA ALA A 114 -2.33 -16.26 0.67
C ALA A 114 -3.65 -16.77 0.08
N ALA A 115 -4.62 -15.89 -0.17
CA ALA A 115 -5.96 -16.26 -0.63
C ALA A 115 -6.15 -16.14 -2.17
N TYR A 116 -5.48 -15.17 -2.81
CA TYR A 116 -5.73 -14.80 -4.20
C TYR A 116 -4.48 -14.86 -5.07
N ALA A 117 -4.67 -15.09 -6.37
CA ALA A 117 -3.57 -15.10 -7.34
C ALA A 117 -2.87 -13.75 -7.36
N THR A 118 -1.56 -13.75 -7.10
CA THR A 118 -0.72 -12.57 -6.97
C THR A 118 0.58 -12.79 -7.71
N GLN A 119 1.03 -11.81 -8.49
CA GLN A 119 2.31 -11.87 -9.20
C GLN A 119 3.49 -11.74 -8.25
N ALA A 120 3.42 -10.74 -7.37
CA ALA A 120 4.43 -10.49 -6.36
C ALA A 120 3.82 -9.70 -5.19
N VAL A 121 4.43 -9.85 -4.02
CA VAL A 121 4.15 -9.05 -2.83
C VAL A 121 5.41 -8.31 -2.44
N LEU A 122 5.31 -6.99 -2.32
CA LEU A 122 6.37 -6.16 -1.81
C LEU A 122 5.91 -5.55 -0.49
N THR A 123 6.59 -5.89 0.60
CA THR A 123 6.36 -5.28 1.91
C THR A 123 7.64 -4.59 2.36
N PHE A 124 7.50 -3.48 3.04
CA PHE A 124 8.62 -2.78 3.62
C PHE A 124 8.20 -2.11 4.91
N GLU A 125 9.19 -1.99 5.78
CA GLU A 125 9.10 -1.60 7.16
C GLU A 125 8.59 -2.71 8.08
N ASP A 126 9.31 -2.88 9.19
CA ASP A 126 8.94 -3.83 10.24
C ASP A 126 7.90 -3.19 11.16
N MET A 127 6.83 -3.92 11.41
CA MET A 127 5.81 -3.52 12.37
C MET A 127 6.25 -3.88 13.78
N PRO A 128 5.86 -3.08 14.79
CA PRO A 128 6.00 -3.50 16.17
C PRO A 128 5.18 -4.79 16.41
N ALA A 129 5.75 -5.68 17.22
CA ALA A 129 5.10 -6.97 17.54
C ALA A 129 3.79 -6.79 18.30
N GLU A 130 3.65 -5.67 19.01
CA GLU A 130 2.45 -5.31 19.78
C GLU A 130 1.97 -3.92 19.36
N PRO A 131 0.65 -3.69 19.34
CA PRO A 131 0.11 -2.37 19.06
C PRO A 131 0.53 -1.39 20.17
N PRO A 132 0.88 -0.14 19.83
CA PRO A 132 1.11 0.89 20.83
C PRO A 132 -0.16 1.17 21.63
N GLU A 133 -0.03 1.81 22.80
CA GLU A 133 -1.20 2.20 23.61
C GLU A 133 -1.96 3.33 22.95
N THR A 134 -1.27 4.29 22.38
CA THR A 134 -1.85 5.45 21.69
C THR A 134 -1.31 5.58 20.27
N ALA A 135 -2.09 6.20 19.41
CA ALA A 135 -1.71 6.44 18.02
C ALA A 135 -0.42 7.27 17.90
N ARG A 136 -0.14 8.14 18.87
CA ARG A 136 1.07 9.00 18.87
C ARG A 136 2.35 8.26 19.18
N GLU A 137 2.26 7.08 19.80
CA GLU A 137 3.43 6.25 20.10
C GLU A 137 3.88 5.44 18.88
N LEU A 138 3.02 5.33 17.86
CA LEU A 138 3.44 4.72 16.61
C LEU A 138 4.51 5.63 15.97
N ASP A 139 5.71 5.08 15.83
CA ASP A 139 6.80 5.81 15.19
C ASP A 139 6.42 6.16 13.75
N THR A 140 6.43 7.44 13.44
CA THR A 140 6.15 7.94 12.08
C THR A 140 7.42 8.13 11.25
N GLY A 141 8.59 7.80 11.83
CA GLY A 141 9.88 7.82 11.14
C GLY A 141 10.47 9.19 10.90
N ASP A 142 11.74 9.19 10.50
CA ASP A 142 12.47 10.39 10.13
C ASP A 142 12.17 10.80 8.68
N LEU A 143 11.83 12.06 8.47
CA LEU A 143 11.57 12.64 7.15
C LEU A 143 12.81 13.31 6.53
N SER A 144 13.99 13.24 7.16
CA SER A 144 15.19 13.93 6.67
C SER A 144 15.60 13.50 5.26
N GLY A 145 15.40 12.23 4.92
CA GLY A 145 15.64 11.67 3.59
C GLY A 145 14.55 11.98 2.55
N VAL A 146 13.39 12.47 2.98
CA VAL A 146 12.27 12.75 2.08
C VAL A 146 12.41 14.15 1.48
N PRO A 147 12.41 14.31 0.15
CA PRO A 147 12.41 15.61 -0.50
C PRO A 147 11.30 16.50 0.03
N GLU A 148 11.58 17.79 0.25
CA GLU A 148 10.64 18.74 0.85
C GLU A 148 9.27 18.75 0.14
N LEU A 149 9.28 18.67 -1.19
CA LEU A 149 8.08 18.59 -2.01
C LEU A 149 7.17 17.40 -1.64
N TYR A 150 7.75 16.29 -1.17
CA TYR A 150 7.03 15.04 -0.88
C TYR A 150 6.71 14.85 0.61
N ARG A 151 7.25 15.68 1.51
CA ARG A 151 6.98 15.57 2.96
C ARG A 151 5.51 15.69 3.30
N GLN A 152 4.74 16.46 2.53
CA GLN A 152 3.29 16.57 2.70
C GLN A 152 2.55 15.22 2.59
N PHE A 153 3.11 14.24 1.88
CA PHE A 153 2.53 12.91 1.71
C PHE A 153 2.93 11.93 2.81
N ALA A 154 3.83 12.33 3.69
CA ALA A 154 4.31 11.54 4.84
C ALA A 154 3.79 12.08 6.18
N VAL A 155 2.74 12.90 6.17
CA VAL A 155 2.13 13.45 7.38
C VAL A 155 1.13 12.47 7.94
N ALA A 156 1.46 11.86 9.09
CA ALA A 156 0.56 10.95 9.79
C ALA A 156 -0.60 11.70 10.46
N ARG A 157 -1.81 11.17 10.32
CA ARG A 157 -3.03 11.65 10.99
C ARG A 157 -3.39 10.70 12.13
N HIS A 158 -2.77 10.90 13.28
CA HIS A 158 -2.96 10.04 14.44
C HIS A 158 -4.41 10.05 14.93
N ASP A 159 -4.99 8.86 15.08
CA ASP A 159 -6.36 8.64 15.53
C ASP A 159 -6.41 7.37 16.38
N ASP A 160 -6.71 7.51 17.68
CA ASP A 160 -6.76 6.39 18.64
C ASP A 160 -7.94 5.44 18.36
N ALA A 161 -9.06 5.94 17.83
CA ALA A 161 -10.20 5.09 17.47
C ALA A 161 -9.84 4.22 16.26
N LEU A 162 -9.10 4.79 15.31
CA LEU A 162 -8.61 4.05 14.17
C LEU A 162 -7.56 3.01 14.57
N LEU A 163 -6.63 3.36 15.47
CA LEU A 163 -5.68 2.39 16.04
C LEU A 163 -6.41 1.23 16.71
N ALA A 164 -7.45 1.51 17.50
CA ALA A 164 -8.24 0.47 18.15
C ALA A 164 -8.90 -0.48 17.13
N GLY A 165 -9.43 0.06 16.04
CA GLY A 165 -10.02 -0.72 14.95
C GLY A 165 -9.02 -1.65 14.25
N TYR A 166 -7.81 -1.15 14.01
CA TYR A 166 -6.74 -1.89 13.35
C TYR A 166 -5.87 -2.74 14.31
N ARG A 167 -6.20 -2.79 15.60
CA ARG A 167 -5.39 -3.48 16.62
C ARG A 167 -5.08 -4.94 16.29
N SER A 168 -6.00 -5.65 15.65
CA SER A 168 -5.80 -7.04 15.23
C SER A 168 -4.76 -7.23 14.10
N TRP A 169 -4.32 -6.15 13.46
CA TRP A 169 -3.30 -6.22 12.42
C TRP A 169 -1.88 -6.34 12.99
N PHE A 170 -1.69 -5.97 14.23
CA PHE A 170 -0.42 -6.11 14.94
C PHE A 170 -0.21 -7.55 15.42
N GLY A 171 1.04 -7.94 15.63
CA GLY A 171 1.40 -9.27 16.07
C GLY A 171 1.82 -10.22 14.95
N PRO A 172 2.18 -11.46 15.30
CA PRO A 172 2.66 -12.44 14.34
C PRO A 172 1.58 -12.72 13.29
N PRO A 173 1.95 -12.96 12.02
CA PRO A 173 0.99 -13.36 11.00
C PRO A 173 0.25 -14.62 11.44
N ALA A 174 -1.06 -14.64 11.28
CA ALA A 174 -1.81 -15.89 11.37
C ALA A 174 -1.21 -16.82 10.31
N HIS A 175 -0.79 -18.02 10.73
CA HIS A 175 -0.05 -19.00 9.94
C HIS A 175 -0.72 -19.29 8.59
N SER A 176 -0.41 -18.50 7.60
CA SER A 176 -0.73 -18.79 6.21
C SER A 176 0.60 -18.74 5.49
N GLU A 177 1.14 -19.90 5.15
CA GLU A 177 2.27 -19.92 4.22
C GLU A 177 1.85 -19.23 2.94
N PRO A 178 2.68 -18.30 2.41
CA PRO A 178 2.38 -17.68 1.13
C PRO A 178 2.22 -18.78 0.08
N ARG A 179 1.29 -18.59 -0.85
CA ARG A 179 1.15 -19.52 -1.97
C ARG A 179 2.49 -19.64 -2.69
N PRO A 180 2.88 -20.84 -3.13
CA PRO A 180 4.16 -21.07 -3.80
C PRO A 180 4.38 -20.19 -5.03
N ASP A 181 3.30 -19.68 -5.61
CA ASP A 181 3.31 -18.91 -6.86
C ASP A 181 3.54 -17.39 -6.63
N ALA A 182 3.40 -16.92 -5.39
CA ALA A 182 3.66 -15.52 -5.06
C ALA A 182 5.16 -15.36 -4.72
N MET A 183 5.82 -14.38 -5.34
CA MET A 183 7.20 -14.03 -5.04
C MET A 183 7.21 -12.97 -3.93
N PRO A 184 7.40 -13.34 -2.65
CA PRO A 184 7.47 -12.37 -1.57
C PRO A 184 8.82 -11.65 -1.61
N LEU A 185 8.80 -10.33 -1.71
CA LEU A 185 9.98 -9.50 -1.58
C LEU A 185 9.80 -8.58 -0.38
N ARG A 186 10.63 -8.76 0.65
CA ARG A 186 10.67 -7.87 1.81
C ARG A 186 11.84 -6.91 1.68
N LEU A 187 11.55 -5.61 1.73
CA LEU A 187 12.57 -4.58 1.93
C LEU A 187 12.62 -4.24 3.43
N SER A 188 13.71 -4.64 4.10
CA SER A 188 13.94 -4.24 5.48
C SER A 188 14.60 -2.88 5.55
N ALA A 189 14.16 -2.03 6.48
CA ALA A 189 14.80 -0.74 6.78
C ALA A 189 16.26 -0.89 7.26
N ALA A 190 16.63 -2.06 7.80
CA ALA A 190 17.99 -2.40 8.22
C ALA A 190 18.90 -2.84 7.07
N GLY A 191 18.49 -2.62 5.81
CA GLY A 191 19.16 -3.10 4.62
C GLY A 191 20.61 -2.73 4.53
N GLY A 192 21.44 -3.75 4.41
CA GLY A 192 22.84 -3.62 4.03
C GLY A 192 22.99 -2.89 2.69
N ALA A 193 24.15 -2.32 2.48
CA ALA A 193 24.60 -1.34 1.50
C ALA A 193 24.32 -1.55 -0.01
N GLN A 194 23.31 -2.26 -0.42
CA GLN A 194 23.02 -2.55 -1.84
C GLN A 194 21.69 -1.99 -2.38
N THR A 195 20.80 -1.47 -1.56
CA THR A 195 19.61 -0.77 -2.06
C THR A 195 19.60 0.67 -1.55
N ARG A 196 19.56 1.64 -2.48
CA ARG A 196 19.32 3.07 -2.18
C ARG A 196 17.94 3.32 -1.56
N LEU A 197 17.17 2.27 -1.32
CA LEU A 197 15.79 2.25 -0.84
C LEU A 197 15.79 1.87 0.65
N GLY A 198 16.43 2.68 1.50
CA GLY A 198 16.40 2.54 2.94
C GLY A 198 15.44 3.52 3.62
N GLY A 199 15.13 3.25 4.90
CA GLY A 199 14.26 4.12 5.73
C GLY A 199 12.77 3.83 5.58
N ARG A 200 11.96 4.57 6.34
CA ARG A 200 10.50 4.38 6.42
C ARG A 200 9.76 4.71 5.12
N PHE A 201 10.26 5.66 4.35
CA PHE A 201 9.60 6.17 3.14
C PHE A 201 10.48 5.99 1.89
N PRO A 202 10.94 4.78 1.56
CA PRO A 202 11.79 4.58 0.38
C PRO A 202 11.12 5.06 -0.91
N HIS A 203 9.79 4.91 -0.99
CA HIS A 203 8.94 5.32 -2.11
C HIS A 203 8.80 6.85 -2.24
N LEU A 204 9.07 7.62 -1.18
CA LEU A 204 9.10 9.09 -1.22
C LEU A 204 10.53 9.62 -1.34
N CYS A 205 11.53 8.92 -0.76
CA CYS A 205 12.93 9.31 -0.85
C CYS A 205 13.46 9.22 -2.28
N ASP A 206 13.11 8.17 -3.01
CA ASP A 206 13.46 7.96 -4.41
C ASP A 206 12.33 7.25 -5.18
N ALA A 207 11.31 8.03 -5.56
CA ALA A 207 10.14 7.52 -6.25
C ALA A 207 10.48 6.86 -7.60
N ALA A 208 11.50 7.36 -8.29
CA ALA A 208 11.91 6.82 -9.58
C ALA A 208 12.54 5.43 -9.44
N SER A 209 13.48 5.26 -8.51
CA SER A 209 14.10 3.95 -8.25
C SER A 209 13.08 2.96 -7.68
N PHE A 210 12.14 3.41 -6.86
CA PHE A 210 11.07 2.56 -6.35
C PHE A 210 10.13 2.10 -7.48
N ALA A 211 9.76 3.00 -8.38
CA ALA A 211 8.95 2.66 -9.55
C ALA A 211 9.69 1.68 -10.49
N GLU A 212 11.00 1.82 -10.65
CA GLU A 212 11.81 0.88 -11.44
C GLU A 212 11.81 -0.51 -10.80
N LEU A 213 11.97 -0.62 -9.49
CA LEU A 213 11.82 -1.88 -8.76
C LEU A 213 10.45 -2.51 -9.06
N LEU A 214 9.35 -1.75 -8.96
CA LEU A 214 8.02 -2.28 -9.25
C LEU A 214 7.86 -2.74 -10.72
N ARG A 215 8.56 -2.08 -11.66
CA ARG A 215 8.57 -2.53 -13.06
C ARG A 215 9.25 -3.88 -13.25
N THR A 216 10.21 -4.25 -12.41
CA THR A 216 10.86 -5.58 -12.48
C THR A 216 9.95 -6.70 -11.97
N LEU A 217 8.94 -6.39 -11.12
CA LEU A 217 8.03 -7.36 -10.52
C LEU A 217 6.76 -7.62 -11.34
N ARG A 218 6.51 -6.86 -12.36
CA ARG A 218 5.29 -6.91 -13.19
C ARG A 218 5.34 -7.95 -14.32
#